data_97c30ed559157e1043249b13e337f9e0
#
_entry.id   97c30ed559157e1043249b13e337f9e0
#
_cell.length_a   1.000
_cell.length_b   1.000
_cell.length_c   1.000
_cell.angle_alpha   90.00
_cell.angle_beta   90.00
_cell.angle_gamma   90.00
#
_symmetry.space_group_name_H-M   'P 1'
#
loop_
_entity.id
_entity.type
_entity.pdbx_description
1 polymer ?
#
loop_
_entity_poly.entity_id
_entity_poly.type
_entity_poly.pdbx_seq_one_letter_code
_entity_poly.pdbx_strand_id
1 'polypeptide(L)'
;MEKEEIVKVKKKVRDANFELLRIVAMFMIIIHHYLIFGGILQNVVEGTMKYYIVNAIEFACIVCVNVYVMISGYYMIKSKTKFKKILQLELQLLAYSIFMYLWVVYKGEKEFNIYHLIKNFFPFISNRYWFVTAYMGLYLLIPFINKLAEVLDKKQFIRGVIILGLLLCVFKTIYPGNDVLEGRNGYSLFWFVFLYAFAGCIRLYYDKNFKKIWCFLLYVAMIAIQVYIKVILKKDSKFNIVQSYIGFGLSYNNLFIFIESVAIFFFFKSLHIKVRVLNIVINYIAGLILGVYLYHQNDDYAWKMWERINPYQYIASDKLYLMMILTVCKIFVTGLIIEQFRVWIFKLFGLLKKIKFIEDCNKKIEKAFLKIGEKV
;
A
#
# COMPACT_ATOMS: atom_id res chain seq x y z
N MET A 1 44.76 10.10 -28.58
CA MET A 1 43.53 10.85 -28.24
C MET A 1 42.37 9.85 -28.34
N GLU A 2 42.11 9.10 -27.29
CA GLU A 2 40.97 8.18 -27.17
C GLU A 2 39.71 8.98 -26.84
N LYS A 3 38.68 8.83 -27.68
CA LYS A 3 37.36 9.39 -27.42
C LYS A 3 36.67 8.53 -26.35
N GLU A 4 36.57 9.02 -25.14
CA GLU A 4 35.64 8.46 -24.13
C GLU A 4 34.21 8.54 -24.65
N GLU A 5 33.64 7.42 -25.07
CA GLU A 5 32.21 7.28 -25.32
C GLU A 5 31.48 7.36 -23.99
N ILE A 6 30.84 8.49 -23.74
CA ILE A 6 29.91 8.66 -22.61
C ILE A 6 28.68 7.79 -22.90
N VAL A 7 28.69 6.57 -22.40
CA VAL A 7 27.52 5.69 -22.39
C VAL A 7 26.45 6.34 -21.52
N LYS A 8 25.54 7.09 -22.13
CA LYS A 8 24.31 7.56 -21.47
C LYS A 8 23.51 6.34 -21.06
N VAL A 9 23.60 5.94 -19.78
CA VAL A 9 22.75 4.92 -19.18
C VAL A 9 21.30 5.37 -19.38
N LYS A 10 20.60 4.80 -20.37
CA LYS A 10 19.17 5.03 -20.59
C LYS A 10 18.44 4.66 -19.31
N LYS A 11 17.89 5.64 -18.60
CA LYS A 11 17.03 5.39 -17.44
C LYS A 11 15.91 4.45 -17.89
N LYS A 12 15.87 3.24 -17.33
CA LYS A 12 14.85 2.23 -17.63
C LYS A 12 13.48 2.88 -17.35
N VAL A 13 12.69 3.09 -18.39
CA VAL A 13 11.33 3.64 -18.26
C VAL A 13 10.52 2.61 -17.48
N ARG A 14 9.83 3.04 -16.43
CA ARG A 14 8.96 2.16 -15.63
C ARG A 14 7.74 1.77 -16.46
N ASP A 15 7.23 0.57 -16.22
CA ASP A 15 6.04 0.07 -16.91
C ASP A 15 4.81 0.87 -16.45
N ALA A 16 4.28 1.71 -17.33
CA ALA A 16 3.24 2.68 -16.99
C ALA A 16 1.91 2.03 -16.54
N ASN A 17 1.64 0.79 -16.93
CA ASN A 17 0.49 0.03 -16.46
C ASN A 17 0.53 -0.22 -14.94
N PHE A 18 1.68 -0.58 -14.38
CA PHE A 18 1.83 -0.75 -12.94
C PHE A 18 1.91 0.59 -12.18
N GLU A 19 2.48 1.62 -12.79
CA GLU A 19 2.42 2.95 -12.22
C GLU A 19 0.98 3.49 -12.21
N LEU A 20 0.17 3.19 -13.24
CA LEU A 20 -1.27 3.47 -13.25
C LEU A 20 -1.99 2.69 -12.14
N LEU A 21 -1.65 1.40 -11.93
CA LEU A 21 -2.22 0.62 -10.83
C LEU A 21 -1.91 1.25 -9.46
N ARG A 22 -0.71 1.81 -9.25
CA ARG A 22 -0.38 2.55 -8.03
C ARG A 22 -1.25 3.79 -7.85
N ILE A 23 -1.52 4.52 -8.92
CA ILE A 23 -2.42 5.69 -8.90
C ILE A 23 -3.83 5.26 -8.51
N VAL A 24 -4.37 4.24 -9.17
CA VAL A 24 -5.70 3.70 -8.88
C VAL A 24 -5.78 3.18 -7.43
N ALA A 25 -4.77 2.45 -6.97
CA ALA A 25 -4.70 1.97 -5.59
C ALA A 25 -4.68 3.12 -4.57
N MET A 26 -4.08 4.28 -4.89
CA MET A 26 -4.14 5.45 -4.02
C MET A 26 -5.55 6.06 -3.98
N PHE A 27 -6.25 6.14 -5.10
CA PHE A 27 -7.66 6.52 -5.09
C PHE A 27 -8.50 5.56 -4.24
N MET A 28 -8.27 4.24 -4.37
CA MET A 28 -8.93 3.23 -3.54
C MET A 28 -8.66 3.44 -2.06
N ILE A 29 -7.42 3.76 -1.66
CA ILE A 29 -7.07 4.07 -0.26
C ILE A 29 -7.87 5.27 0.25
N ILE A 30 -7.95 6.36 -0.51
CA ILE A 30 -8.67 7.56 -0.07
C ILE A 30 -10.18 7.27 0.01
N ILE A 31 -10.76 6.50 -0.93
CA ILE A 31 -12.17 6.07 -0.88
C ILE A 31 -12.43 5.22 0.36
N HIS A 32 -11.60 4.21 0.62
CA HIS A 32 -11.65 3.37 1.81
C HIS A 32 -11.65 4.22 3.10
N HIS A 33 -10.75 5.19 3.19
CA HIS A 33 -10.68 6.09 4.34
C HIS A 33 -11.90 7.04 4.43
N TYR A 34 -12.44 7.51 3.31
CA TYR A 34 -13.68 8.27 3.28
C TYR A 34 -14.86 7.47 3.85
N LEU A 35 -14.96 6.19 3.49
CA LEU A 35 -16.03 5.32 3.97
C LEU A 35 -15.88 4.97 5.45
N ILE A 36 -14.67 4.66 5.91
CA ILE A 36 -14.39 4.24 7.30
C ILE A 36 -14.32 5.44 8.24
N PHE A 37 -13.38 6.36 8.01
CA PHE A 37 -13.17 7.51 8.90
C PHE A 37 -14.26 8.56 8.77
N GLY A 38 -14.94 8.58 7.64
CA GLY A 38 -16.13 9.40 7.42
C GLY A 38 -17.40 8.86 8.07
N GLY A 39 -17.34 7.68 8.72
CA GLY A 39 -18.49 7.08 9.41
C GLY A 39 -19.59 6.53 8.48
N ILE A 40 -19.34 6.44 7.17
CA ILE A 40 -20.34 5.97 6.20
C ILE A 40 -20.57 4.48 6.33
N LEU A 41 -19.51 3.68 6.35
CA LEU A 41 -19.59 2.21 6.30
C LEU A 41 -20.30 1.62 7.53
N GLN A 42 -20.12 2.27 8.69
CA GLN A 42 -20.69 1.83 9.97
C GLN A 42 -22.16 2.23 10.15
N ASN A 43 -22.59 3.30 9.49
CA ASN A 43 -23.87 3.92 9.75
C ASN A 43 -24.84 3.90 8.56
N VAL A 44 -24.45 3.37 7.40
CA VAL A 44 -25.36 3.20 6.27
C VAL A 44 -26.45 2.18 6.61
N VAL A 45 -27.72 2.54 6.35
CA VAL A 45 -28.89 1.73 6.74
C VAL A 45 -28.91 0.41 5.99
N GLU A 46 -28.95 -0.68 6.75
CA GLU A 46 -28.94 -2.04 6.23
C GLU A 46 -30.17 -2.34 5.35
N GLY A 47 -29.99 -3.19 4.35
CA GLY A 47 -31.06 -3.59 3.42
C GLY A 47 -31.42 -2.53 2.38
N THR A 48 -30.84 -1.34 2.44
CA THR A 48 -31.02 -0.31 1.42
C THR A 48 -30.09 -0.51 0.21
N MET A 49 -30.49 -0.03 -0.97
CA MET A 49 -29.59 -0.04 -2.14
C MET A 49 -28.26 0.67 -1.83
N LYS A 50 -28.29 1.75 -1.04
CA LYS A 50 -27.11 2.49 -0.60
C LYS A 50 -26.16 1.61 0.22
N TYR A 51 -26.69 0.75 1.08
CA TYR A 51 -25.90 -0.22 1.85
C TYR A 51 -25.13 -1.18 0.93
N TYR A 52 -25.78 -1.75 -0.07
CA TYR A 52 -25.14 -2.67 -1.01
C TYR A 52 -24.06 -1.98 -1.83
N ILE A 53 -24.33 -0.78 -2.34
CA ILE A 53 -23.37 -0.01 -3.14
C ILE A 53 -22.15 0.41 -2.29
N VAL A 54 -22.35 0.93 -1.08
CA VAL A 54 -21.27 1.34 -0.18
C VAL A 54 -20.36 0.15 0.15
N ASN A 55 -20.95 -1.02 0.46
CA ASN A 55 -20.15 -2.23 0.72
C ASN A 55 -19.44 -2.74 -0.53
N ALA A 56 -20.05 -2.67 -1.70
CA ALA A 56 -19.39 -3.03 -2.95
C ALA A 56 -18.19 -2.11 -3.26
N ILE A 57 -18.34 -0.80 -3.04
CA ILE A 57 -17.23 0.16 -3.19
C ILE A 57 -16.11 -0.14 -2.18
N GLU A 58 -16.45 -0.46 -0.94
CA GLU A 58 -15.48 -0.81 0.08
C GLU A 58 -14.70 -2.07 -0.28
N PHE A 59 -15.38 -3.16 -0.68
CA PHE A 59 -14.72 -4.38 -1.14
C PHE A 59 -13.85 -4.11 -2.37
N ALA A 60 -14.32 -3.32 -3.33
CA ALA A 60 -13.51 -2.93 -4.47
C ALA A 60 -12.22 -2.18 -4.08
N CYS A 61 -12.23 -1.43 -2.98
CA CYS A 61 -11.11 -0.59 -2.58
C CYS A 61 -10.11 -1.27 -1.63
N ILE A 62 -10.56 -2.22 -0.81
CA ILE A 62 -9.73 -2.84 0.24
C ILE A 62 -8.49 -3.57 -0.30
N VAL A 63 -8.47 -3.98 -1.55
CA VAL A 63 -7.33 -4.66 -2.22
C VAL A 63 -6.08 -3.80 -2.35
N CYS A 64 -6.19 -2.49 -2.15
CA CYS A 64 -5.15 -1.49 -2.43
C CYS A 64 -3.80 -1.79 -1.76
N VAL A 65 -3.79 -2.20 -0.49
CA VAL A 65 -2.58 -2.53 0.27
C VAL A 65 -1.88 -3.76 -0.33
N ASN A 66 -2.64 -4.82 -0.58
CA ASN A 66 -2.12 -6.04 -1.19
C ASN A 66 -1.45 -5.75 -2.53
N VAL A 67 -2.09 -4.95 -3.36
CA VAL A 67 -1.61 -4.56 -4.69
C VAL A 67 -0.27 -3.80 -4.59
N TYR A 68 -0.11 -2.86 -3.66
CA TYR A 68 1.16 -2.15 -3.47
C TYR A 68 2.32 -3.08 -3.14
N VAL A 69 2.08 -4.05 -2.25
CA VAL A 69 3.10 -5.04 -1.86
C VAL A 69 3.39 -5.98 -3.01
N MET A 70 2.37 -6.46 -3.74
CA MET A 70 2.54 -7.34 -4.90
C MET A 70 3.34 -6.66 -6.02
N ILE A 71 3.10 -5.38 -6.33
CA ILE A 71 3.92 -4.63 -7.30
C ILE A 71 5.39 -4.63 -6.87
N SER A 72 5.65 -4.45 -5.57
CA SER A 72 7.02 -4.48 -5.04
C SER A 72 7.66 -5.86 -5.20
N GLY A 73 6.95 -6.93 -4.84
CA GLY A 73 7.43 -8.31 -5.02
C GLY A 73 7.75 -8.65 -6.48
N TYR A 74 6.85 -8.28 -7.40
CA TYR A 74 7.04 -8.52 -8.83
C TYR A 74 8.29 -7.86 -9.42
N TYR A 75 8.61 -6.62 -8.99
CA TYR A 75 9.78 -5.91 -9.54
C TYR A 75 11.06 -6.15 -8.76
N MET A 76 10.96 -6.34 -7.44
CA MET A 76 12.16 -6.34 -6.60
C MET A 76 12.75 -7.72 -6.38
N ILE A 77 12.04 -8.82 -6.70
CA ILE A 77 12.55 -10.19 -6.57
C ILE A 77 13.83 -10.43 -7.40
N LYS A 78 14.00 -9.72 -8.51
CA LYS A 78 15.19 -9.77 -9.39
C LYS A 78 16.13 -8.58 -9.20
N SER A 79 15.93 -7.75 -8.18
CA SER A 79 16.71 -6.52 -8.01
C SER A 79 17.51 -6.53 -6.72
N LYS A 80 18.69 -5.90 -6.76
CA LYS A 80 19.47 -5.64 -5.55
C LYS A 80 18.83 -4.47 -4.78
N THR A 81 18.64 -4.66 -3.49
CA THR A 81 18.16 -3.60 -2.60
C THR A 81 19.25 -2.55 -2.38
N LYS A 82 18.82 -1.29 -2.22
CA LYS A 82 19.72 -0.17 -1.96
C LYS A 82 19.32 0.50 -0.65
N PHE A 83 20.15 0.44 0.36
CA PHE A 83 19.90 1.05 1.67
C PHE A 83 19.59 2.56 1.56
N LYS A 84 20.18 3.24 0.57
CA LYS A 84 19.87 4.65 0.26
C LYS A 84 18.36 4.91 0.09
N LYS A 85 17.59 3.94 -0.40
CA LYS A 85 16.14 4.11 -0.54
C LYS A 85 15.41 4.13 0.80
N ILE A 86 15.88 3.38 1.79
CA ILE A 86 15.34 3.41 3.16
C ILE A 86 15.55 4.79 3.76
N LEU A 87 16.78 5.31 3.67
CA LEU A 87 17.10 6.65 4.17
C LEU A 87 16.31 7.76 3.47
N GLN A 88 16.10 7.63 2.15
CA GLN A 88 15.26 8.58 1.41
C GLN A 88 13.81 8.53 1.86
N LEU A 89 13.29 7.35 2.12
CA LEU A 89 11.94 7.15 2.65
C LEU A 89 11.83 7.72 4.06
N GLU A 90 12.79 7.43 4.95
CA GLU A 90 12.78 7.95 6.33
C GLU A 90 12.84 9.48 6.36
N LEU A 91 13.68 10.09 5.53
CA LEU A 91 13.75 11.56 5.42
C LEU A 91 12.41 12.16 4.90
N GLN A 92 11.72 11.44 4.02
CA GLN A 92 10.40 11.86 3.56
C GLN A 92 9.37 11.76 4.68
N LEU A 93 9.33 10.63 5.41
CA LEU A 93 8.46 10.47 6.59
C LEU A 93 8.71 11.53 7.65
N LEU A 94 9.99 11.77 7.98
CA LEU A 94 10.40 12.78 8.94
C LEU A 94 9.86 14.16 8.57
N ALA A 95 10.03 14.57 7.29
CA ALA A 95 9.53 15.86 6.82
C ALA A 95 8.01 15.99 7.00
N TYR A 96 7.24 14.96 6.62
CA TYR A 96 5.79 14.98 6.80
C TYR A 96 5.37 14.92 8.27
N SER A 97 6.00 14.07 9.07
CA SER A 97 5.68 13.90 10.48
C SER A 97 5.85 15.20 11.26
N ILE A 98 7.02 15.85 11.12
CA ILE A 98 7.31 17.12 11.79
C ILE A 98 6.41 18.24 11.26
N PHE A 99 6.33 18.38 9.92
CA PHE A 99 5.55 19.47 9.32
C PHE A 99 4.06 19.40 9.71
N MET A 100 3.43 18.23 9.63
CA MET A 100 2.02 18.07 9.95
C MET A 100 1.74 18.29 11.43
N TYR A 101 2.61 17.81 12.33
CA TYR A 101 2.50 18.10 13.75
C TYR A 101 2.56 19.61 14.04
N LEU A 102 3.58 20.29 13.52
CA LEU A 102 3.74 21.74 13.72
C LEU A 102 2.58 22.54 13.10
N TRP A 103 2.06 22.08 11.95
CA TRP A 103 0.90 22.67 11.31
C TRP A 103 -0.36 22.62 12.18
N VAL A 104 -0.64 21.46 12.80
CA VAL A 104 -1.81 21.27 13.68
C VAL A 104 -1.66 22.11 14.95
N VAL A 105 -0.45 22.21 15.52
CA VAL A 105 -0.15 23.08 16.65
C VAL A 105 -0.33 24.55 16.27
N TYR A 106 0.21 24.99 15.13
CA TYR A 106 0.07 26.36 14.63
C TYR A 106 -1.40 26.75 14.43
N LYS A 107 -2.25 25.81 13.99
CA LYS A 107 -3.70 26.03 13.85
C LYS A 107 -4.46 26.05 15.17
N GLY A 108 -3.80 25.82 16.30
CA GLY A 108 -4.43 25.73 17.61
C GLY A 108 -5.32 24.48 17.80
N GLU A 109 -5.21 23.51 16.91
CA GLU A 109 -5.99 22.26 16.94
C GLU A 109 -5.38 21.22 17.89
N LYS A 110 -4.15 21.45 18.34
CA LYS A 110 -3.41 20.62 19.29
C LYS A 110 -2.42 21.47 20.07
N GLU A 111 -2.28 21.21 21.39
CA GLU A 111 -1.27 21.85 22.21
C GLU A 111 0.14 21.35 21.86
N PHE A 112 1.12 22.26 21.95
CA PHE A 112 2.52 21.89 21.76
C PHE A 112 3.00 20.96 22.87
N ASN A 113 3.57 19.83 22.50
CA ASN A 113 4.14 18.87 23.45
C ASN A 113 5.48 18.35 22.92
N ILE A 114 6.55 18.57 23.68
CA ILE A 114 7.90 18.18 23.29
C ILE A 114 8.05 16.65 23.09
N TYR A 115 7.37 15.85 23.91
CA TYR A 115 7.39 14.39 23.78
C TYR A 115 6.75 13.93 22.46
N HIS A 116 5.64 14.58 22.04
CA HIS A 116 5.05 14.33 20.73
C HIS A 116 5.98 14.77 19.59
N LEU A 117 6.67 15.90 19.75
CA LEU A 117 7.66 16.35 18.76
C LEU A 117 8.80 15.33 18.63
N ILE A 118 9.34 14.83 19.74
CA ILE A 118 10.38 13.80 19.72
C ILE A 118 9.91 12.53 19.00
N LYS A 119 8.67 12.07 19.24
CA LYS A 119 8.07 10.94 18.49
C LYS A 119 8.02 11.19 16.99
N ASN A 120 7.78 12.43 16.57
CA ASN A 120 7.74 12.81 15.15
C ASN A 120 9.14 12.84 14.50
N PHE A 121 10.23 12.90 15.27
CA PHE A 121 11.58 12.71 14.75
C PHE A 121 11.93 11.24 14.47
N PHE A 122 11.18 10.29 15.01
CA PHE A 122 11.38 8.85 14.81
C PHE A 122 10.10 8.17 14.25
N PRO A 123 9.60 8.59 13.07
CA PRO A 123 8.29 8.19 12.57
C PRO A 123 8.18 6.68 12.31
N PHE A 124 9.26 6.01 11.91
CA PHE A 124 9.31 4.57 11.74
C PHE A 124 9.17 3.84 13.08
N ILE A 125 9.99 4.17 14.08
CA ILE A 125 10.00 3.50 15.40
C ILE A 125 8.69 3.79 16.15
N SER A 126 8.16 5.01 16.04
CA SER A 126 6.90 5.41 16.70
C SER A 126 5.65 4.96 15.95
N ASN A 127 5.79 4.19 14.86
CA ASN A 127 4.70 3.64 14.04
C ASN A 127 3.67 4.69 13.57
N ARG A 128 4.15 5.89 13.17
CA ARG A 128 3.28 6.98 12.71
C ARG A 128 2.50 6.63 11.44
N TYR A 129 2.97 5.69 10.65
CA TYR A 129 2.37 5.22 9.42
C TYR A 129 2.51 3.70 9.34
N TRP A 130 1.55 2.96 9.86
CA TRP A 130 1.59 1.50 9.98
C TRP A 130 2.04 0.78 8.69
N PHE A 131 1.47 1.20 7.54
CA PHE A 131 1.82 0.62 6.24
C PHE A 131 3.30 0.82 5.91
N VAL A 132 3.82 2.03 6.11
CA VAL A 132 5.23 2.33 5.80
C VAL A 132 6.14 1.60 6.78
N THR A 133 5.77 1.50 8.06
CA THR A 133 6.51 0.72 9.05
C THR A 133 6.61 -0.76 8.64
N ALA A 134 5.49 -1.39 8.28
CA ALA A 134 5.49 -2.77 7.79
C ALA A 134 6.28 -2.91 6.47
N TYR A 135 6.15 -1.94 5.56
CA TYR A 135 6.86 -1.94 4.28
C TYR A 135 8.38 -1.75 4.44
N MET A 136 8.83 -0.92 5.37
CA MET A 136 10.26 -0.78 5.68
C MET A 136 10.81 -2.08 6.29
N GLY A 137 10.06 -2.73 7.18
CA GLY A 137 10.40 -4.06 7.68
C GLY A 137 10.54 -5.08 6.55
N LEU A 138 9.58 -5.12 5.63
CA LEU A 138 9.67 -5.94 4.43
C LEU A 138 10.92 -5.60 3.60
N TYR A 139 11.20 -4.31 3.39
CA TYR A 139 12.34 -3.88 2.58
C TYR A 139 13.68 -4.37 3.15
N LEU A 140 13.81 -4.45 4.48
CA LEU A 140 14.99 -5.03 5.14
C LEU A 140 15.09 -6.55 4.92
N LEU A 141 13.95 -7.25 4.79
CA LEU A 141 13.91 -8.70 4.56
C LEU A 141 14.06 -9.09 3.07
N ILE A 142 13.87 -8.15 2.13
CA ILE A 142 13.97 -8.43 0.69
C ILE A 142 15.26 -9.12 0.27
N PRO A 143 16.47 -8.73 0.73
CA PRO A 143 17.71 -9.43 0.36
C PRO A 143 17.68 -10.91 0.70
N PHE A 144 17.14 -11.26 1.88
CA PHE A 144 17.04 -12.64 2.35
C PHE A 144 16.00 -13.43 1.55
N ILE A 145 14.83 -12.84 1.28
CA ILE A 145 13.78 -13.48 0.45
C ILE A 145 14.29 -13.71 -0.97
N ASN A 146 15.00 -12.72 -1.55
CA ASN A 146 15.59 -12.86 -2.88
C ASN A 146 16.66 -13.95 -2.89
N LYS A 147 17.49 -14.04 -1.84
CA LYS A 147 18.49 -15.10 -1.71
C LYS A 147 17.85 -16.48 -1.61
N LEU A 148 16.78 -16.63 -0.83
CA LEU A 148 16.00 -17.87 -0.80
C LEU A 148 15.47 -18.25 -2.18
N ALA A 149 14.95 -17.27 -2.93
CA ALA A 149 14.45 -17.49 -4.29
C ALA A 149 15.56 -17.90 -5.31
N GLU A 150 16.82 -17.55 -5.03
CA GLU A 150 17.99 -17.94 -5.83
C GLU A 150 18.50 -19.35 -5.49
N VAL A 151 18.51 -19.70 -4.19
CA VAL A 151 19.10 -20.95 -3.67
C VAL A 151 18.12 -22.11 -3.76
N LEU A 152 16.84 -21.90 -3.47
CA LEU A 152 15.81 -22.93 -3.54
C LEU A 152 15.45 -23.23 -4.99
N ASP A 153 15.22 -24.52 -5.31
CA ASP A 153 14.66 -24.87 -6.60
C ASP A 153 13.21 -24.33 -6.76
N LYS A 154 12.72 -24.30 -8.01
CA LYS A 154 11.38 -23.82 -8.33
C LYS A 154 10.29 -24.47 -7.46
N LYS A 155 10.36 -25.81 -7.27
CA LYS A 155 9.33 -26.54 -6.52
C LYS A 155 9.38 -26.22 -5.03
N GLN A 156 10.58 -26.11 -4.46
CA GLN A 156 10.79 -25.76 -3.05
C GLN A 156 10.29 -24.35 -2.75
N PHE A 157 10.65 -23.36 -3.60
CA PHE A 157 10.22 -21.98 -3.38
C PHE A 157 8.69 -21.83 -3.51
N ILE A 158 8.07 -22.43 -4.55
CA ILE A 158 6.61 -22.42 -4.72
C ILE A 158 5.93 -23.12 -3.54
N ARG A 159 6.44 -24.27 -3.08
CA ARG A 159 5.89 -24.99 -1.93
C ARG A 159 5.91 -24.11 -0.67
N GLY A 160 7.00 -23.41 -0.40
CA GLY A 160 7.10 -22.46 0.71
C GLY A 160 6.05 -21.36 0.63
N VAL A 161 5.85 -20.76 -0.55
CA VAL A 161 4.82 -19.73 -0.76
C VAL A 161 3.40 -20.29 -0.58
N ILE A 162 3.13 -21.52 -1.05
CA ILE A 162 1.83 -22.17 -0.85
C ILE A 162 1.57 -22.39 0.64
N ILE A 163 2.55 -22.92 1.39
CA ILE A 163 2.42 -23.14 2.85
C ILE A 163 2.12 -21.82 3.56
N LEU A 164 2.85 -20.74 3.25
CA LEU A 164 2.56 -19.42 3.82
C LEU A 164 1.13 -18.95 3.47
N GLY A 165 0.68 -19.15 2.24
CA GLY A 165 -0.68 -18.81 1.82
C GLY A 165 -1.74 -19.62 2.55
N LEU A 166 -1.52 -20.92 2.76
CA LEU A 166 -2.42 -21.77 3.54
C LEU A 166 -2.52 -21.26 5.00
N LEU A 167 -1.38 -20.99 5.62
CA LEU A 167 -1.34 -20.57 7.03
C LEU A 167 -1.90 -19.16 7.25
N LEU A 168 -1.48 -18.18 6.43
CA LEU A 168 -1.79 -16.77 6.67
C LEU A 168 -3.10 -16.30 6.01
N CYS A 169 -3.61 -17.05 5.02
CA CYS A 169 -4.79 -16.67 4.24
C CYS A 169 -5.92 -17.69 4.38
N VAL A 170 -5.71 -18.93 3.95
CA VAL A 170 -6.77 -19.94 3.90
C VAL A 170 -7.26 -20.31 5.30
N PHE A 171 -6.36 -20.69 6.21
CA PHE A 171 -6.73 -21.03 7.59
C PHE A 171 -7.40 -19.86 8.31
N LYS A 172 -6.87 -18.64 8.11
CA LYS A 172 -7.47 -17.44 8.70
C LYS A 172 -8.86 -17.16 8.14
N THR A 173 -9.09 -17.47 6.86
CA THR A 173 -10.43 -17.32 6.24
C THR A 173 -11.41 -18.37 6.74
N ILE A 174 -10.95 -19.61 6.95
CA ILE A 174 -11.80 -20.70 7.48
C ILE A 174 -12.12 -20.47 8.97
N TYR A 175 -11.14 -19.99 9.74
CA TYR A 175 -11.30 -19.74 11.17
C TYR A 175 -10.75 -18.36 11.57
N PRO A 176 -11.55 -17.29 11.41
CA PRO A 176 -11.12 -15.90 11.65
C PRO A 176 -10.66 -15.60 13.08
N GLY A 177 -11.15 -16.33 14.08
CA GLY A 177 -10.79 -16.19 15.49
C GLY A 177 -9.38 -16.71 15.85
N ASN A 178 -8.67 -17.34 14.92
CA ASN A 178 -7.32 -17.85 15.17
C ASN A 178 -6.27 -16.76 14.96
N ASP A 179 -5.83 -16.11 16.04
CA ASP A 179 -4.82 -15.05 16.01
C ASP A 179 -3.39 -15.56 16.28
N VAL A 180 -3.19 -16.86 16.50
CA VAL A 180 -1.88 -17.44 16.81
C VAL A 180 -0.92 -17.33 15.61
N LEU A 181 -1.43 -17.54 14.40
CA LEU A 181 -0.61 -17.54 13.18
C LEU A 181 -0.41 -16.13 12.62
N GLU A 182 -1.42 -15.28 12.72
CA GLU A 182 -1.36 -13.92 12.20
C GLU A 182 -2.43 -13.05 12.87
N GLY A 183 -2.01 -12.29 13.90
CA GLY A 183 -2.91 -11.62 14.85
C GLY A 183 -3.43 -10.26 14.43
N ARG A 184 -3.28 -9.80 13.16
CA ARG A 184 -3.61 -8.41 12.78
C ARG A 184 -4.39 -8.25 11.49
N ASN A 185 -5.15 -9.27 11.07
CA ASN A 185 -6.02 -9.15 9.89
C ASN A 185 -5.29 -8.66 8.62
N GLY A 186 -4.03 -9.10 8.42
CA GLY A 186 -3.18 -8.68 7.32
C GLY A 186 -2.43 -7.36 7.52
N TYR A 187 -2.55 -6.71 8.69
CA TYR A 187 -1.76 -5.54 9.08
C TYR A 187 -0.38 -5.95 9.63
N SER A 188 0.25 -6.96 9.04
CA SER A 188 1.48 -7.56 9.56
C SER A 188 2.60 -7.65 8.52
N LEU A 189 3.84 -7.68 9.03
CA LEU A 189 5.02 -7.92 8.22
C LEU A 189 4.99 -9.29 7.54
N PHE A 190 4.46 -10.33 8.22
CA PHE A 190 4.36 -11.68 7.66
C PHE A 190 3.45 -11.74 6.44
N TRP A 191 2.31 -11.04 6.47
CA TRP A 191 1.44 -10.92 5.32
C TRP A 191 2.13 -10.23 4.14
N PHE A 192 2.91 -9.18 4.41
CA PHE A 192 3.68 -8.48 3.37
C PHE A 192 4.78 -9.37 2.78
N VAL A 193 5.46 -10.18 3.60
CA VAL A 193 6.44 -11.18 3.14
C VAL A 193 5.79 -12.20 2.22
N PHE A 194 4.61 -12.73 2.59
CA PHE A 194 3.86 -13.63 1.72
C PHE A 194 3.48 -12.99 0.39
N LEU A 195 2.87 -11.81 0.40
CA LEU A 195 2.47 -11.10 -0.83
C LEU A 195 3.67 -10.81 -1.74
N TYR A 196 4.80 -10.42 -1.15
CA TYR A 196 6.05 -10.18 -1.85
C TYR A 196 6.56 -11.46 -2.51
N ALA A 197 6.66 -12.55 -1.76
CA ALA A 197 7.13 -13.84 -2.27
C ALA A 197 6.19 -14.41 -3.34
N PHE A 198 4.86 -14.28 -3.14
CA PHE A 198 3.86 -14.70 -4.11
C PHE A 198 4.00 -13.94 -5.44
N ALA A 199 4.08 -12.61 -5.41
CA ALA A 199 4.30 -11.81 -6.61
C ALA A 199 5.68 -12.06 -7.24
N GLY A 200 6.69 -12.38 -6.41
CA GLY A 200 7.98 -12.86 -6.84
C GLY A 200 7.88 -14.19 -7.61
N CYS A 201 7.08 -15.15 -7.14
CA CYS A 201 6.79 -16.40 -7.86
C CYS A 201 6.17 -16.13 -9.24
N ILE A 202 5.21 -15.19 -9.31
CA ILE A 202 4.63 -14.80 -10.60
C ILE A 202 5.74 -14.32 -11.53
N ARG A 203 6.62 -13.42 -11.07
CA ARG A 203 7.71 -12.86 -11.88
C ARG A 203 8.74 -13.88 -12.32
N LEU A 204 9.06 -14.85 -11.48
CA LEU A 204 10.11 -15.85 -11.74
C LEU A 204 9.62 -16.99 -12.63
N TYR A 205 8.39 -17.46 -12.39
CA TYR A 205 7.94 -18.75 -12.92
C TYR A 205 6.66 -18.71 -13.75
N TYR A 206 5.83 -17.67 -13.59
CA TYR A 206 4.49 -17.57 -14.18
C TYR A 206 4.22 -16.21 -14.83
N ASP A 207 5.27 -15.60 -15.41
CA ASP A 207 5.17 -14.26 -16.02
C ASP A 207 4.39 -14.26 -17.35
N LYS A 208 3.19 -14.86 -17.31
CA LYS A 208 2.23 -14.90 -18.43
C LYS A 208 1.18 -13.79 -18.27
N ASN A 209 0.64 -13.34 -19.40
CA ASN A 209 -0.51 -12.44 -19.41
C ASN A 209 -1.78 -13.27 -19.56
N PHE A 210 -2.80 -12.90 -18.78
CA PHE A 210 -4.16 -13.41 -18.93
C PHE A 210 -5.00 -12.44 -19.75
N LYS A 211 -6.09 -12.94 -20.33
CA LYS A 211 -7.05 -12.06 -21.00
C LYS A 211 -7.65 -11.10 -19.98
N LYS A 212 -7.44 -9.81 -20.16
CA LYS A 212 -7.88 -8.75 -19.24
C LYS A 212 -9.35 -8.83 -18.84
N ILE A 213 -10.22 -9.29 -19.76
CA ILE A 213 -11.65 -9.42 -19.47
C ILE A 213 -11.92 -10.47 -18.37
N TRP A 214 -11.23 -11.61 -18.37
CA TRP A 214 -11.40 -12.61 -17.32
C TRP A 214 -10.87 -12.15 -15.97
N CYS A 215 -9.78 -11.40 -15.97
CA CYS A 215 -9.26 -10.80 -14.74
C CYS A 215 -10.26 -9.78 -14.16
N PHE A 216 -10.88 -8.94 -15.01
CA PHE A 216 -11.88 -7.99 -14.59
C PHE A 216 -13.16 -8.68 -14.10
N LEU A 217 -13.66 -9.69 -14.82
CA LEU A 217 -14.82 -10.46 -14.39
C LEU A 217 -14.58 -11.18 -13.07
N LEU A 218 -13.40 -11.75 -12.85
CA LEU A 218 -13.04 -12.37 -11.58
C LEU A 218 -13.01 -11.33 -10.43
N TYR A 219 -12.45 -10.13 -10.68
CA TYR A 219 -12.46 -9.05 -9.71
C TYR A 219 -13.89 -8.67 -9.30
N VAL A 220 -14.76 -8.43 -10.26
CA VAL A 220 -16.17 -8.08 -10.02
C VAL A 220 -16.92 -9.22 -9.34
N ALA A 221 -16.67 -10.47 -9.75
CA ALA A 221 -17.31 -11.64 -9.13
C ALA A 221 -16.92 -11.77 -7.64
N MET A 222 -15.65 -11.53 -7.28
CA MET A 222 -15.21 -11.57 -5.88
C MET A 222 -15.90 -10.49 -5.05
N ILE A 223 -16.05 -9.28 -5.56
CA ILE A 223 -16.80 -8.20 -4.89
C ILE A 223 -18.26 -8.65 -4.66
N ALA A 224 -18.93 -9.16 -5.69
CA ALA A 224 -20.31 -9.61 -5.58
C ALA A 224 -20.49 -10.73 -4.54
N ILE A 225 -19.57 -11.72 -4.54
CA ILE A 225 -19.57 -12.81 -3.56
C ILE A 225 -19.39 -12.26 -2.14
N GLN A 226 -18.47 -11.34 -1.91
CA GLN A 226 -18.23 -10.77 -0.58
C GLN A 226 -19.42 -9.95 -0.07
N VAL A 227 -20.07 -9.14 -0.93
CA VAL A 227 -21.31 -8.43 -0.60
C VAL A 227 -22.41 -9.44 -0.24
N TYR A 228 -22.58 -10.50 -1.04
CA TYR A 228 -23.57 -11.54 -0.81
C TYR A 228 -23.35 -12.27 0.53
N ILE A 229 -22.10 -12.70 0.80
CA ILE A 229 -21.71 -13.34 2.06
C ILE A 229 -22.01 -12.41 3.26
N LYS A 230 -21.61 -11.13 3.17
CA LYS A 230 -21.85 -10.16 4.25
C LYS A 230 -23.33 -9.99 4.56
N VAL A 231 -24.18 -9.97 3.54
CA VAL A 231 -25.64 -9.81 3.68
C VAL A 231 -26.28 -11.04 4.30
N ILE A 232 -25.93 -12.25 3.81
CA ILE A 232 -26.48 -13.51 4.32
C ILE A 232 -26.04 -13.77 5.75
N LEU A 233 -24.73 -13.67 6.02
CA LEU A 233 -24.18 -13.94 7.35
C LEU A 233 -24.77 -13.01 8.41
N LYS A 234 -25.14 -11.80 8.04
CA LYS A 234 -25.73 -10.84 8.98
C LYS A 234 -27.17 -11.17 9.36
N LYS A 235 -27.93 -11.85 8.50
CA LYS A 235 -29.29 -12.32 8.82
C LYS A 235 -29.31 -13.43 9.88
N ASP A 236 -28.28 -14.27 9.91
CA ASP A 236 -28.20 -15.45 10.79
C ASP A 236 -27.23 -15.24 11.97
N SER A 237 -27.11 -14.02 12.49
CA SER A 237 -26.09 -13.58 13.45
C SER A 237 -26.16 -14.25 14.87
N LYS A 238 -26.89 -15.35 15.03
CA LYS A 238 -27.00 -16.08 16.31
C LYS A 238 -25.73 -16.87 16.71
N PHE A 239 -24.80 -17.08 15.78
CA PHE A 239 -23.56 -17.81 16.02
C PHE A 239 -22.35 -16.89 16.11
N ASN A 240 -21.54 -17.01 17.18
CA ASN A 240 -20.31 -16.24 17.39
C ASN A 240 -19.33 -16.34 16.21
N ILE A 241 -19.30 -17.50 15.55
CA ILE A 241 -18.46 -17.74 14.36
C ILE A 241 -18.85 -16.83 13.21
N VAL A 242 -20.16 -16.58 13.01
CA VAL A 242 -20.67 -15.69 11.95
C VAL A 242 -20.28 -14.24 12.19
N GLN A 243 -20.31 -13.78 13.44
CA GLN A 243 -19.84 -12.43 13.79
C GLN A 243 -18.35 -12.26 13.52
N SER A 244 -17.55 -13.30 13.81
CA SER A 244 -16.12 -13.29 13.49
C SER A 244 -15.87 -13.18 11.96
N TYR A 245 -16.68 -13.85 11.15
CA TYR A 245 -16.60 -13.74 9.68
C TYR A 245 -17.00 -12.36 9.17
N ILE A 246 -18.01 -11.72 9.74
CA ILE A 246 -18.44 -10.37 9.36
C ILE A 246 -17.30 -9.36 9.63
N GLY A 247 -16.66 -9.46 10.81
CA GLY A 247 -15.53 -8.61 11.15
C GLY A 247 -14.29 -8.86 10.29
N PHE A 248 -14.01 -10.12 9.96
CA PHE A 248 -12.87 -10.52 9.12
C PHE A 248 -13.08 -10.23 7.63
N GLY A 249 -14.31 -9.99 7.18
CA GLY A 249 -14.64 -9.74 5.77
C GLY A 249 -13.82 -8.60 5.12
N LEU A 250 -13.36 -7.63 5.91
CA LEU A 250 -12.53 -6.51 5.45
C LEU A 250 -11.04 -6.67 5.80
N SER A 251 -10.57 -7.89 6.06
CA SER A 251 -9.17 -8.16 6.38
C SER A 251 -8.34 -8.37 5.13
N TYR A 252 -7.17 -7.76 5.04
CA TYR A 252 -6.28 -7.87 3.87
C TYR A 252 -5.88 -9.30 3.51
N ASN A 253 -5.83 -10.21 4.49
CA ASN A 253 -5.50 -11.61 4.35
C ASN A 253 -6.74 -12.54 4.21
N ASN A 254 -7.92 -12.00 4.00
CA ASN A 254 -9.09 -12.78 3.58
C ASN A 254 -8.86 -13.36 2.18
N LEU A 255 -9.19 -14.64 1.97
CA LEU A 255 -8.97 -15.33 0.70
C LEU A 255 -9.66 -14.67 -0.49
N PHE A 256 -10.88 -14.16 -0.31
CA PHE A 256 -11.61 -13.48 -1.38
C PHE A 256 -10.93 -12.16 -1.75
N ILE A 257 -10.47 -11.37 -0.77
CA ILE A 257 -9.72 -10.13 -0.99
C ILE A 257 -8.36 -10.43 -1.62
N PHE A 258 -7.70 -11.53 -1.24
CA PHE A 258 -6.45 -11.95 -1.87
C PHE A 258 -6.66 -12.32 -3.34
N ILE A 259 -7.68 -13.14 -3.68
CA ILE A 259 -8.02 -13.51 -5.07
C ILE A 259 -8.37 -12.26 -5.86
N GLU A 260 -9.15 -11.36 -5.30
CA GLU A 260 -9.51 -10.07 -5.88
C GLU A 260 -8.28 -9.19 -6.17
N SER A 261 -7.33 -9.13 -5.22
CA SER A 261 -6.04 -8.43 -5.39
C SER A 261 -5.21 -9.02 -6.53
N VAL A 262 -5.19 -10.35 -6.66
CA VAL A 262 -4.52 -11.06 -7.76
C VAL A 262 -5.21 -10.75 -9.10
N ALA A 263 -6.53 -10.73 -9.12
CA ALA A 263 -7.31 -10.46 -10.32
C ALA A 263 -7.03 -9.05 -10.87
N ILE A 264 -7.12 -8.02 -10.02
CA ILE A 264 -6.84 -6.63 -10.46
C ILE A 264 -5.36 -6.44 -10.81
N PHE A 265 -4.42 -7.09 -10.11
CA PHE A 265 -3.01 -7.09 -10.46
C PHE A 265 -2.77 -7.61 -11.88
N PHE A 266 -3.33 -8.77 -12.25
CA PHE A 266 -3.22 -9.33 -13.60
C PHE A 266 -3.97 -8.53 -14.66
N PHE A 267 -5.10 -7.89 -14.30
CA PHE A 267 -5.80 -6.97 -15.18
C PHE A 267 -4.86 -5.84 -15.62
N PHE A 268 -4.25 -5.12 -14.67
CA PHE A 268 -3.33 -4.04 -14.98
C PHE A 268 -2.04 -4.54 -15.65
N LYS A 269 -1.51 -5.71 -15.24
CA LYS A 269 -0.37 -6.33 -15.91
C LYS A 269 -0.62 -6.54 -17.41
N SER A 270 -1.85 -6.85 -17.79
CA SER A 270 -2.26 -7.09 -19.18
C SER A 270 -2.58 -5.81 -19.97
N LEU A 271 -2.55 -4.65 -19.34
CA LEU A 271 -2.75 -3.37 -20.02
C LEU A 271 -1.47 -2.94 -20.75
N HIS A 272 -1.64 -2.39 -21.93
CA HIS A 272 -0.56 -1.83 -22.75
C HIS A 272 -0.83 -0.35 -23.03
N ILE A 273 -0.11 0.54 -22.38
CA ILE A 273 -0.24 1.99 -22.56
C ILE A 273 0.76 2.42 -23.63
N LYS A 274 0.28 2.64 -24.85
CA LYS A 274 1.13 2.96 -26.01
C LYS A 274 1.45 4.45 -26.15
N VAL A 275 0.60 5.33 -25.62
CA VAL A 275 0.72 6.78 -25.79
C VAL A 275 1.86 7.33 -24.94
N ARG A 276 2.91 7.87 -25.56
CA ARG A 276 4.13 8.36 -24.89
C ARG A 276 3.84 9.45 -23.85
N VAL A 277 2.98 10.41 -24.18
CA VAL A 277 2.63 11.52 -23.26
C VAL A 277 1.96 10.98 -22.01
N LEU A 278 1.02 10.04 -22.17
CA LEU A 278 0.32 9.40 -21.05
C LEU A 278 1.30 8.62 -20.16
N ASN A 279 2.26 7.91 -20.74
CA ASN A 279 3.33 7.23 -20.00
C ASN A 279 4.16 8.21 -19.14
N ILE A 280 4.50 9.38 -19.67
CA ILE A 280 5.25 10.41 -18.95
C ILE A 280 4.43 10.94 -17.77
N VAL A 281 3.17 11.29 -18.00
CA VAL A 281 2.26 11.83 -16.96
C VAL A 281 2.02 10.81 -15.85
N ILE A 282 1.71 9.56 -16.20
CA ILE A 282 1.48 8.48 -15.24
C ILE A 282 2.74 8.28 -14.38
N ASN A 283 3.92 8.17 -14.99
CA ASN A 283 5.17 7.97 -14.25
C ASN A 283 5.51 9.16 -13.33
N TYR A 284 5.18 10.37 -13.75
CA TYR A 284 5.38 11.58 -12.96
C TYR A 284 4.48 11.58 -11.72
N ILE A 285 3.16 11.39 -11.90
CA ILE A 285 2.18 11.33 -10.81
C ILE A 285 2.52 10.19 -9.84
N ALA A 286 2.82 9.00 -10.37
CA ALA A 286 3.19 7.83 -9.58
C ALA A 286 4.42 8.08 -8.70
N GLY A 287 5.33 8.96 -9.13
CA GLY A 287 6.49 9.38 -8.33
C GLY A 287 6.14 10.23 -7.11
N LEU A 288 4.96 10.83 -7.07
CA LEU A 288 4.49 11.72 -5.99
C LEU A 288 3.46 11.05 -5.05
N ILE A 289 2.97 9.87 -5.39
CA ILE A 289 1.83 9.22 -4.70
C ILE A 289 2.07 8.97 -3.22
N LEU A 290 3.30 8.63 -2.81
CA LEU A 290 3.60 8.41 -1.39
C LEU A 290 3.31 9.66 -0.56
N GLY A 291 3.55 10.86 -1.10
CA GLY A 291 3.20 12.12 -0.44
C GLY A 291 1.69 12.26 -0.20
N VAL A 292 0.87 11.79 -1.13
CA VAL A 292 -0.59 11.77 -0.95
C VAL A 292 -0.97 10.92 0.27
N TYR A 293 -0.37 9.72 0.41
CA TYR A 293 -0.57 8.86 1.57
C TYR A 293 -0.14 9.55 2.85
N LEU A 294 1.09 10.07 2.89
CA LEU A 294 1.67 10.70 4.08
C LEU A 294 0.90 11.95 4.52
N TYR A 295 0.28 12.67 3.58
CA TYR A 295 -0.56 13.82 3.87
C TYR A 295 -1.86 13.44 4.58
N HIS A 296 -2.66 12.52 3.99
CA HIS A 296 -4.01 12.25 4.48
C HIS A 296 -4.08 11.16 5.57
N GLN A 297 -2.96 10.47 5.85
CA GLN A 297 -2.86 9.45 6.89
C GLN A 297 -1.89 9.81 8.02
N ASN A 298 -1.51 11.08 8.13
CA ASN A 298 -0.71 11.54 9.26
C ASN A 298 -1.53 11.48 10.55
N ASP A 299 -1.03 10.81 11.59
CA ASP A 299 -1.74 10.61 12.87
C ASP A 299 -2.20 11.90 13.54
N ASP A 300 -1.39 12.97 13.44
CA ASP A 300 -1.73 14.25 14.07
C ASP A 300 -2.77 15.04 13.26
N TYR A 301 -2.83 14.83 11.93
CA TYR A 301 -3.65 15.61 11.02
C TYR A 301 -4.91 14.90 10.52
N ALA A 302 -4.84 13.59 10.28
CA ALA A 302 -5.89 12.84 9.58
C ALA A 302 -7.26 12.97 10.26
N TRP A 303 -7.34 12.80 11.58
CA TRP A 303 -8.59 12.90 12.33
C TRP A 303 -9.23 14.27 12.18
N LYS A 304 -8.44 15.34 12.32
CA LYS A 304 -8.90 16.73 12.16
C LYS A 304 -9.36 17.03 10.73
N MET A 305 -8.71 16.42 9.75
CA MET A 305 -9.11 16.52 8.34
C MET A 305 -10.48 15.86 8.11
N TRP A 306 -10.67 14.62 8.58
CA TRP A 306 -11.93 13.90 8.41
C TRP A 306 -13.08 14.53 9.20
N GLU A 307 -12.82 15.05 10.40
CA GLU A 307 -13.79 15.81 11.21
C GLU A 307 -14.29 17.05 10.45
N ARG A 308 -13.37 17.82 9.82
CA ARG A 308 -13.73 19.01 9.02
C ARG A 308 -14.48 18.68 7.73
N ILE A 309 -14.12 17.58 7.07
CA ILE A 309 -14.80 17.13 5.84
C ILE A 309 -16.20 16.63 6.17
N ASN A 310 -16.37 15.94 7.31
CA ASN A 310 -17.62 15.40 7.82
C ASN A 310 -18.43 14.64 6.75
N PRO A 311 -17.92 13.52 6.18
CA PRO A 311 -18.64 12.77 5.16
C PRO A 311 -20.01 12.27 5.61
N TYR A 312 -20.17 11.99 6.91
CA TYR A 312 -21.41 11.50 7.52
C TYR A 312 -22.63 12.36 7.20
N GLN A 313 -22.47 13.70 7.10
CA GLN A 313 -23.56 14.61 6.77
C GLN A 313 -24.27 14.27 5.44
N TYR A 314 -23.61 13.54 4.54
CA TYR A 314 -24.17 13.18 3.24
C TYR A 314 -24.76 11.77 3.20
N ILE A 315 -24.74 11.00 4.32
CA ILE A 315 -25.13 9.58 4.32
C ILE A 315 -26.58 9.35 3.87
N ALA A 316 -27.49 10.25 4.24
CA ALA A 316 -28.90 10.22 3.83
C ALA A 316 -29.13 10.86 2.45
N SER A 317 -28.20 11.66 1.96
CA SER A 317 -28.34 12.46 0.74
C SER A 317 -28.02 11.65 -0.52
N ASP A 318 -28.66 12.01 -1.64
CA ASP A 318 -28.31 11.51 -2.97
C ASP A 318 -26.96 12.06 -3.47
N LYS A 319 -26.45 13.11 -2.82
CA LYS A 319 -25.14 13.71 -3.12
C LYS A 319 -23.96 12.91 -2.54
N LEU A 320 -24.19 11.82 -1.78
CA LEU A 320 -23.12 11.05 -1.12
C LEU A 320 -22.00 10.67 -2.08
N TYR A 321 -22.32 10.07 -3.22
CA TYR A 321 -21.30 9.60 -4.17
C TYR A 321 -20.58 10.74 -4.88
N LEU A 322 -21.31 11.81 -5.23
CA LEU A 322 -20.68 13.00 -5.81
C LEU A 322 -19.69 13.65 -4.83
N MET A 323 -20.13 13.83 -3.57
CA MET A 323 -19.26 14.41 -2.53
C MET A 323 -18.07 13.52 -2.20
N MET A 324 -18.23 12.20 -2.25
CA MET A 324 -17.14 11.25 -2.14
C MET A 324 -16.11 11.48 -3.26
N ILE A 325 -16.53 11.51 -4.52
CA ILE A 325 -15.63 11.71 -5.67
C ILE A 325 -14.90 13.05 -5.56
N LEU A 326 -15.62 14.15 -5.28
CA LEU A 326 -15.03 15.48 -5.15
C LEU A 326 -14.02 15.55 -4.00
N THR A 327 -14.34 14.93 -2.86
CA THR A 327 -13.44 14.88 -1.69
C THR A 327 -12.20 14.09 -1.99
N VAL A 328 -12.34 12.91 -2.60
CA VAL A 328 -11.23 12.04 -2.98
C VAL A 328 -10.30 12.75 -3.96
N CYS A 329 -10.85 13.39 -4.99
CA CYS A 329 -10.07 14.18 -5.94
C CYS A 329 -9.35 15.35 -5.25
N LYS A 330 -10.04 16.07 -4.36
CA LYS A 330 -9.45 17.17 -3.59
C LYS A 330 -8.26 16.71 -2.74
N ILE A 331 -8.43 15.63 -1.97
CA ILE A 331 -7.35 15.06 -1.15
C ILE A 331 -6.17 14.62 -2.02
N PHE A 332 -6.45 13.93 -3.12
CA PHE A 332 -5.42 13.44 -4.04
C PHE A 332 -4.61 14.60 -4.62
N VAL A 333 -5.26 15.60 -5.20
CA VAL A 333 -4.60 16.77 -5.80
C VAL A 333 -3.83 17.58 -4.77
N THR A 334 -4.42 17.83 -3.59
CA THR A 334 -3.73 18.52 -2.49
C THR A 334 -2.47 17.80 -2.07
N GLY A 335 -2.54 16.48 -1.90
CA GLY A 335 -1.37 15.65 -1.55
C GLY A 335 -0.27 15.68 -2.63
N LEU A 336 -0.63 15.66 -3.91
CA LEU A 336 0.33 15.82 -5.01
C LEU A 336 1.02 17.20 -4.98
N ILE A 337 0.28 18.27 -4.73
CA ILE A 337 0.83 19.63 -4.63
C ILE A 337 1.82 19.72 -3.47
N ILE A 338 1.43 19.26 -2.27
CA ILE A 338 2.30 19.27 -1.09
C ILE A 338 3.59 18.48 -1.36
N GLU A 339 3.47 17.28 -1.95
CA GLU A 339 4.64 16.46 -2.28
C GLU A 339 5.54 17.13 -3.31
N GLN A 340 4.97 17.79 -4.29
CA GLN A 340 5.74 18.53 -5.29
C GLN A 340 6.54 19.67 -4.66
N PHE A 341 5.95 20.41 -3.72
CA PHE A 341 6.66 21.44 -2.95
C PHE A 341 7.79 20.85 -2.11
N ARG A 342 7.55 19.73 -1.41
CA ARG A 342 8.60 19.04 -0.66
C ARG A 342 9.77 18.64 -1.59
N VAL A 343 9.47 18.09 -2.76
CA VAL A 343 10.49 17.69 -3.75
C VAL A 343 11.31 18.90 -4.18
N TRP A 344 10.70 20.06 -4.42
CA TRP A 344 11.40 21.29 -4.79
C TRP A 344 12.29 21.80 -3.66
N ILE A 345 11.78 21.84 -2.43
CA ILE A 345 12.55 22.22 -1.24
C ILE A 345 13.78 21.32 -1.08
N PHE A 346 13.60 20.00 -1.16
CA PHE A 346 14.70 19.05 -1.02
C PHE A 346 15.75 19.18 -2.14
N LYS A 347 15.34 19.54 -3.35
CA LYS A 347 16.26 19.86 -4.46
C LYS A 347 17.00 21.16 -4.22
N LEU A 348 16.31 22.22 -3.78
CA LEU A 348 16.90 23.54 -3.52
C LEU A 348 18.01 23.46 -2.48
N PHE A 349 17.75 22.80 -1.35
CA PHE A 349 18.73 22.63 -0.29
C PHE A 349 19.78 21.55 -0.59
N GLY A 350 19.63 20.80 -1.68
CA GLY A 350 20.53 19.72 -2.06
C GLY A 350 20.65 18.61 -1.02
N LEU A 351 19.63 18.48 -0.16
CA LEU A 351 19.61 17.58 1.00
C LEU A 351 19.93 16.13 0.65
N LEU A 352 19.56 15.67 -0.56
CA LEU A 352 19.82 14.32 -1.04
C LEU A 352 21.21 14.15 -1.71
N LYS A 353 21.87 15.25 -2.12
CA LYS A 353 23.17 15.21 -2.78
C LYS A 353 24.34 15.47 -1.84
N LYS A 354 24.16 16.35 -0.85
CA LYS A 354 25.23 16.83 0.03
C LYS A 354 25.55 15.91 1.21
N ILE A 355 24.76 14.87 1.46
CA ILE A 355 25.04 13.99 2.59
C ILE A 355 26.02 12.89 2.14
N LYS A 356 27.29 13.28 1.93
CA LYS A 356 28.44 12.37 1.79
C LYS A 356 28.47 11.34 2.93
N PHE A 357 28.05 11.77 4.11
CA PHE A 357 27.85 10.92 5.30
C PHE A 357 26.86 9.76 5.03
N ILE A 358 25.72 9.99 4.33
CA ILE A 358 24.77 8.94 3.98
C ILE A 358 25.38 7.93 3.00
N GLU A 359 26.18 8.38 2.05
CA GLU A 359 26.89 7.47 1.12
C GLU A 359 27.95 6.63 1.82
N ASP A 360 28.68 7.22 2.77
CA ASP A 360 29.71 6.51 3.52
C ASP A 360 29.12 5.54 4.56
N CYS A 361 28.01 5.91 5.23
CA CYS A 361 27.23 4.99 6.05
C CYS A 361 26.63 3.85 5.22
N ASN A 362 26.10 4.15 4.03
CA ASN A 362 25.55 3.16 3.12
C ASN A 362 26.58 2.09 2.71
N LYS A 363 27.80 2.53 2.34
CA LYS A 363 28.90 1.62 1.99
C LYS A 363 29.38 0.76 3.18
N LYS A 364 29.39 1.33 4.38
CA LYS A 364 29.76 0.58 5.61
C LYS A 364 28.69 -0.47 5.94
N ILE A 365 27.42 -0.12 5.81
CA ILE A 365 26.30 -1.02 6.09
C ILE A 365 26.19 -2.10 5.01
N GLU A 366 26.31 -1.77 3.71
CA GLU A 366 26.38 -2.76 2.64
C GLU A 366 27.51 -3.77 2.86
N LYS A 367 28.70 -3.31 3.26
CA LYS A 367 29.83 -4.19 3.62
C LYS A 367 29.57 -5.04 4.86
N ALA A 368 28.86 -4.52 5.86
CA ALA A 368 28.49 -5.29 7.05
C ALA A 368 27.47 -6.39 6.71
N PHE A 369 26.45 -6.07 5.91
CA PHE A 369 25.47 -7.06 5.43
C PHE A 369 26.11 -8.14 4.54
N LEU A 370 27.05 -7.77 3.67
CA LEU A 370 27.76 -8.75 2.83
C LEU A 370 28.60 -9.70 3.70
N LYS A 371 29.30 -9.18 4.73
CA LYS A 371 30.09 -10.01 5.67
C LYS A 371 29.24 -10.97 6.50
N ILE A 372 27.98 -10.61 6.82
CA ILE A 372 27.03 -11.50 7.50
C ILE A 372 26.57 -12.60 6.55
N GLY A 373 26.30 -12.25 5.28
CA GLY A 373 25.90 -13.21 4.26
C GLY A 373 27.01 -14.15 3.77
N GLU A 374 28.28 -13.82 3.97
CA GLU A 374 29.42 -14.71 3.65
C GLU A 374 29.76 -15.67 4.80
N LYS A 375 29.23 -15.45 6.01
CA LYS A 375 29.46 -16.30 7.19
C LYS A 375 28.34 -17.28 7.48
N VAL A 376 27.25 -17.22 6.74
CA VAL A 376 26.10 -18.14 6.74
C VAL A 376 26.10 -18.97 5.44
#